data_0780e63a14ce53b591e228f253c6a9e6
#
_entry.id   0780e63a14ce53b591e228f253c6a9e6
#
_cell.length_a   1.000
_cell.length_b   1.000
_cell.length_c   1.000
_cell.angle_alpha   90.00
_cell.angle_beta   90.00
_cell.angle_gamma   90.00
#
_symmetry.space_group_name_H-M   'P 1'
#
loop_
_entity.id
_entity.type
_entity.pdbx_description
1 polymer ?
#
loop_
_entity_poly.entity_id
_entity_poly.type
_entity_poly.pdbx_seq_one_letter_code
_entity_poly.pdbx_strand_id
1 'polypeptide(L)'
;IVSNHEKKLRGFFALYYITQDLALCFVDRVRSCPIFYAYENKNLYISDDPCWIAKEIGDFLEESKLEDFKLVSFTMEKSTLFSRVKQLEAGEKLVFCNNKLSITRYDRLHYLLPEKNMYYDLYQNHESVLNLVFENLIRYANGRSLVVPLSGGYDSRLIAMMLKKMHYENIVTFTYGDVKSKDVQLSRLVAENLNLNWIYIQASPSDYKSVVQTKEYAQYFLYAGKMSSVPHMQDWYAVKYMKDHKMIPEDSIFVPGHVGDILSGECSDRKKQLYKVEKIDYKKAAAAIVDYLFTEKILSRKEIKRYSKIVSDVMKTYKGVY
;
A
#
# COMPACT_ATOMS: atom_id res chain seq x y z
N ILE A 1 -5.10 -1.96 30.83
CA ILE A 1 -4.63 -0.56 30.69
C ILE A 1 -3.48 -0.63 29.68
N VAL A 2 -3.81 -0.57 28.40
CA VAL A 2 -2.80 -0.42 27.34
C VAL A 2 -2.48 1.07 27.30
N SER A 3 -1.31 1.43 27.80
CA SER A 3 -0.81 2.80 27.75
C SER A 3 -0.59 3.20 26.27
N ASN A 4 -0.66 4.48 25.92
CA ASN A 4 -0.43 5.03 24.56
C ASN A 4 0.97 4.74 23.98
N HIS A 5 1.62 3.64 24.41
CA HIS A 5 2.95 3.24 23.91
C HIS A 5 2.91 2.75 22.47
N GLU A 6 1.76 2.29 21.97
CA GLU A 6 1.58 1.89 20.57
C GLU A 6 1.90 3.01 19.59
N LYS A 7 1.71 4.28 19.96
CA LYS A 7 2.08 5.44 19.16
C LYS A 7 3.59 5.59 18.95
N LYS A 8 4.40 4.94 19.79
CA LYS A 8 5.87 4.95 19.68
C LYS A 8 6.41 3.89 18.72
N LEU A 9 5.59 2.88 18.38
CA LEU A 9 5.99 1.84 17.44
C LEU A 9 6.27 2.46 16.06
N ARG A 10 7.35 2.01 15.44
CA ARG A 10 7.81 2.45 14.10
C ARG A 10 8.10 1.24 13.25
N GLY A 11 8.01 1.40 11.93
CA GLY A 11 8.31 0.35 10.97
C GLY A 11 7.07 -0.37 10.44
N PHE A 12 7.31 -1.45 9.73
CA PHE A 12 6.29 -2.30 9.10
C PHE A 12 6.08 -3.54 9.97
N PHE A 13 4.87 -3.73 10.47
CA PHE A 13 4.61 -4.84 11.38
C PHE A 13 3.12 -5.24 11.44
N ALA A 14 2.90 -6.52 11.72
CA ALA A 14 1.72 -7.04 12.37
C ALA A 14 2.15 -7.65 13.71
N LEU A 15 1.59 -7.20 14.80
CA LEU A 15 1.96 -7.64 16.14
C LEU A 15 0.80 -8.38 16.80
N TYR A 16 1.10 -9.56 17.34
CA TYR A 16 0.17 -10.39 18.10
C TYR A 16 0.71 -10.60 19.50
N TYR A 17 -0.11 -10.33 20.49
CA TYR A 17 0.14 -10.71 21.89
C TYR A 17 -1.08 -11.46 22.39
N ILE A 18 -0.91 -12.76 22.65
CA ILE A 18 -2.01 -13.67 22.99
C ILE A 18 -1.66 -14.38 24.29
N THR A 19 -2.60 -14.31 25.24
CA THR A 19 -2.58 -15.05 26.48
C THR A 19 -3.91 -15.82 26.63
N GLN A 20 -4.09 -16.55 27.73
CA GLN A 20 -5.33 -17.28 27.99
C GLN A 20 -6.57 -16.34 28.02
N ASP A 21 -6.42 -15.11 28.55
CA ASP A 21 -7.54 -14.20 28.80
C ASP A 21 -7.56 -12.96 27.89
N LEU A 22 -6.49 -12.76 27.09
CA LEU A 22 -6.32 -11.57 26.29
C LEU A 22 -5.74 -11.90 24.91
N ALA A 23 -6.38 -11.42 23.86
CA ALA A 23 -5.75 -11.28 22.55
C ALA A 23 -5.66 -9.79 22.20
N LEU A 24 -4.44 -9.36 21.83
CA LEU A 24 -4.13 -8.00 21.47
C LEU A 24 -3.36 -8.01 20.15
N CYS A 25 -3.91 -7.36 19.13
CA CYS A 25 -3.29 -7.32 17.80
C CYS A 25 -3.19 -5.87 17.31
N PHE A 26 -2.10 -5.57 16.61
CA PHE A 26 -1.85 -4.26 16.02
C PHE A 26 -1.41 -4.41 14.57
N VAL A 27 -1.86 -3.53 13.73
CA VAL A 27 -1.27 -3.30 12.41
C VAL A 27 -0.59 -1.94 12.39
N ASP A 28 0.49 -1.82 11.63
CA ASP A 28 1.20 -0.56 11.49
C ASP A 28 0.36 0.54 10.81
N ARG A 29 0.92 1.76 10.76
CA ARG A 29 0.23 2.96 10.25
C ARG A 29 -0.18 2.93 8.79
N VAL A 30 0.40 2.04 8.00
CA VAL A 30 0.10 1.87 6.57
C VAL A 30 -0.43 0.47 6.26
N ARG A 31 -0.59 -0.38 7.28
CA ARG A 31 -1.08 -1.75 7.16
C ARG A 31 -0.22 -2.58 6.19
N SER A 32 1.08 -2.51 6.34
CA SER A 32 2.01 -3.26 5.47
C SER A 32 1.89 -4.78 5.65
N CYS A 33 1.56 -5.23 6.87
CA CYS A 33 1.28 -6.62 7.20
C CYS A 33 -0.19 -6.73 7.66
N PRO A 34 -1.11 -7.22 6.83
CA PRO A 34 -2.53 -7.24 7.17
C PRO A 34 -2.86 -8.30 8.23
N ILE A 35 -3.81 -7.97 9.10
CA ILE A 35 -4.44 -8.91 10.04
C ILE A 35 -5.92 -9.03 9.69
N PHE A 36 -6.37 -10.27 9.57
CA PHE A 36 -7.77 -10.63 9.35
C PHE A 36 -8.35 -11.26 10.61
N TYR A 37 -9.67 -11.11 10.78
CA TYR A 37 -10.36 -11.67 11.93
C TYR A 37 -11.82 -12.00 11.62
N ALA A 38 -12.36 -12.94 12.40
CA ALA A 38 -13.79 -13.20 12.51
C ALA A 38 -14.13 -13.47 13.97
N TYR A 39 -15.33 -13.08 14.39
CA TYR A 39 -15.85 -13.37 15.74
C TYR A 39 -17.17 -14.09 15.60
N GLU A 40 -17.17 -15.38 15.89
CA GLU A 40 -18.30 -16.29 15.68
C GLU A 40 -18.46 -17.22 16.89
N ASN A 41 -19.69 -17.38 17.38
CA ASN A 41 -20.01 -18.30 18.48
C ASN A 41 -19.09 -18.13 19.69
N LYS A 42 -18.79 -16.88 20.07
CA LYS A 42 -17.86 -16.50 21.16
C LYS A 42 -16.39 -16.86 20.91
N ASN A 43 -16.04 -17.38 19.75
CA ASN A 43 -14.67 -17.65 19.34
C ASN A 43 -14.13 -16.54 18.46
N LEU A 44 -12.92 -16.10 18.72
CA LEU A 44 -12.19 -15.16 17.90
C LEU A 44 -11.18 -15.92 17.05
N TYR A 45 -11.27 -15.75 15.74
CA TYR A 45 -10.33 -16.26 14.75
C TYR A 45 -9.48 -15.11 14.25
N ILE A 46 -8.16 -15.27 14.27
CA ILE A 46 -7.21 -14.23 13.82
C ILE A 46 -6.13 -14.91 12.98
N SER A 47 -5.81 -14.32 11.84
CA SER A 47 -4.76 -14.81 10.94
C SER A 47 -4.27 -13.70 10.00
N ASP A 48 -3.13 -13.90 9.38
CA ASP A 48 -2.69 -13.17 8.18
C ASP A 48 -3.23 -13.79 6.88
N ASP A 49 -3.96 -14.90 6.98
CA ASP A 49 -4.63 -15.57 5.87
C ASP A 49 -6.15 -15.59 6.05
N PRO A 50 -6.91 -14.76 5.29
CA PRO A 50 -8.35 -14.71 5.35
C PRO A 50 -9.02 -16.00 4.83
N CYS A 51 -8.36 -16.75 3.94
CA CYS A 51 -8.87 -18.01 3.42
C CYS A 51 -8.89 -19.10 4.50
N TRP A 52 -7.87 -19.11 5.36
CA TRP A 52 -7.84 -20.01 6.51
C TRP A 52 -9.01 -19.72 7.45
N ILE A 53 -9.22 -18.44 7.82
CA ILE A 53 -10.36 -18.08 8.70
C ILE A 53 -11.69 -18.49 8.06
N ALA A 54 -11.88 -18.16 6.77
CA ALA A 54 -13.13 -18.49 6.07
C ALA A 54 -13.40 -20.00 6.10
N LYS A 55 -12.39 -20.84 5.90
CA LYS A 55 -12.49 -22.29 5.99
C LYS A 55 -12.92 -22.75 7.38
N GLU A 56 -12.28 -22.23 8.44
CA GLU A 56 -12.56 -22.60 9.83
C GLU A 56 -14.00 -22.28 10.27
N ILE A 57 -14.55 -21.16 9.79
CA ILE A 57 -15.92 -20.72 10.16
C ILE A 57 -16.98 -21.10 9.13
N GLY A 58 -16.61 -21.80 8.06
CA GLY A 58 -17.51 -22.11 6.95
C GLY A 58 -18.08 -20.86 6.27
N ASP A 59 -17.22 -19.86 6.00
CA ASP A 59 -17.60 -18.62 5.30
C ASP A 59 -17.51 -18.80 3.78
N PHE A 60 -18.14 -17.92 3.04
CA PHE A 60 -18.23 -17.96 1.58
C PHE A 60 -17.95 -16.59 0.96
N LEU A 61 -17.65 -16.59 -0.33
CA LEU A 61 -17.47 -15.34 -1.11
C LEU A 61 -18.84 -14.67 -1.31
N GLU A 62 -18.90 -13.38 -0.99
CA GLU A 62 -20.12 -12.58 -1.15
C GLU A 62 -20.14 -11.90 -2.51
N GLU A 63 -21.11 -12.25 -3.34
CA GLU A 63 -21.19 -11.78 -4.72
C GLU A 63 -21.26 -10.25 -4.83
N SER A 64 -22.00 -9.58 -3.94
CA SER A 64 -22.10 -8.12 -3.93
C SER A 64 -20.74 -7.44 -3.70
N LYS A 65 -19.88 -8.03 -2.87
CA LYS A 65 -18.50 -7.53 -2.63
C LYS A 65 -17.59 -7.79 -3.81
N LEU A 66 -17.80 -8.88 -4.53
CA LEU A 66 -17.06 -9.20 -5.75
C LEU A 66 -17.37 -8.20 -6.88
N GLU A 67 -18.61 -7.75 -7.00
CA GLU A 67 -18.96 -6.69 -7.95
C GLU A 67 -18.25 -5.38 -7.61
N ASP A 68 -18.29 -4.95 -6.35
CA ASP A 68 -17.55 -3.77 -5.89
C ASP A 68 -16.05 -3.89 -6.15
N PHE A 69 -15.48 -5.06 -5.85
CA PHE A 69 -14.07 -5.34 -6.08
C PHE A 69 -13.66 -5.25 -7.56
N LYS A 70 -14.49 -5.75 -8.47
CA LYS A 70 -14.27 -5.62 -9.93
C LYS A 70 -14.23 -4.15 -10.39
N LEU A 71 -14.93 -3.27 -9.69
CA LEU A 71 -14.96 -1.85 -10.03
C LEU A 71 -13.75 -1.09 -9.53
N VAL A 72 -13.35 -1.31 -8.27
CA VAL A 72 -12.30 -0.50 -7.62
C VAL A 72 -11.00 -1.26 -7.37
N SER A 73 -10.98 -2.58 -7.61
CA SER A 73 -9.81 -3.44 -7.40
C SER A 73 -9.39 -3.63 -5.92
N PHE A 74 -10.25 -3.24 -4.97
CA PHE A 74 -10.07 -3.48 -3.55
C PHE A 74 -11.41 -3.55 -2.83
N THR A 75 -11.41 -4.10 -1.62
CA THR A 75 -12.59 -4.10 -0.73
C THR A 75 -12.60 -2.85 0.13
N MET A 76 -13.80 -2.33 0.39
CA MET A 76 -13.95 -1.09 1.18
C MET A 76 -13.97 -1.39 2.68
N GLU A 77 -13.45 -0.43 3.47
CA GLU A 77 -13.45 -0.48 4.94
C GLU A 77 -12.83 -1.79 5.47
N LYS A 78 -13.44 -2.38 6.47
CA LYS A 78 -12.99 -3.65 7.08
C LYS A 78 -13.40 -4.90 6.31
N SER A 79 -13.98 -4.75 5.12
CA SER A 79 -14.47 -5.89 4.34
C SER A 79 -13.31 -6.69 3.71
N THR A 80 -13.57 -7.98 3.53
CA THR A 80 -12.88 -8.84 2.57
C THR A 80 -13.89 -9.33 1.54
N LEU A 81 -13.47 -10.10 0.56
CA LEU A 81 -14.41 -10.75 -0.38
C LEU A 81 -15.29 -11.80 0.30
N PHE A 82 -14.93 -12.25 1.50
CA PHE A 82 -15.76 -13.14 2.30
C PHE A 82 -16.89 -12.38 3.01
N SER A 83 -17.97 -13.08 3.34
CA SER A 83 -19.14 -12.48 3.97
C SER A 83 -18.84 -11.99 5.39
N ARG A 84 -18.17 -12.80 6.22
CA ARG A 84 -17.97 -12.59 7.65
C ARG A 84 -16.54 -12.27 8.05
N VAL A 85 -15.54 -12.70 7.26
CA VAL A 85 -14.14 -12.37 7.54
C VAL A 85 -13.89 -10.89 7.29
N LYS A 86 -13.30 -10.24 8.27
CA LYS A 86 -12.95 -8.81 8.27
C LYS A 86 -11.45 -8.60 8.36
N GLN A 87 -10.99 -7.38 8.09
CA GLN A 87 -9.60 -6.96 8.21
C GLN A 87 -9.46 -5.78 9.16
N LEU A 88 -8.29 -5.64 9.81
CA LEU A 88 -7.92 -4.42 10.50
C LEU A 88 -7.46 -3.38 9.46
N GLU A 89 -7.86 -2.14 9.68
CA GLU A 89 -7.40 -1.01 8.88
C GLU A 89 -6.09 -0.43 9.43
N ALA A 90 -5.41 0.38 8.64
CA ALA A 90 -4.16 1.05 9.01
C ALA A 90 -4.25 1.76 10.37
N GLY A 91 -3.27 1.54 11.24
CA GLY A 91 -3.22 2.13 12.57
C GLY A 91 -4.31 1.63 13.54
N GLU A 92 -4.89 0.47 13.27
CA GLU A 92 -5.86 -0.13 14.18
C GLU A 92 -5.24 -1.17 15.13
N LYS A 93 -5.89 -1.31 16.27
CA LYS A 93 -5.67 -2.38 17.24
C LYS A 93 -6.96 -3.12 17.54
N LEU A 94 -6.83 -4.42 17.70
CA LEU A 94 -7.87 -5.32 18.16
C LEU A 94 -7.54 -5.75 19.60
N VAL A 95 -8.53 -5.66 20.48
CA VAL A 95 -8.46 -6.15 21.85
C VAL A 95 -9.62 -7.10 22.06
N PHE A 96 -9.33 -8.33 22.47
CA PHE A 96 -10.34 -9.29 22.87
C PHE A 96 -10.04 -9.77 24.28
N CYS A 97 -10.97 -9.49 25.18
CA CYS A 97 -10.86 -9.85 26.59
C CYS A 97 -12.26 -10.05 27.17
N ASN A 98 -12.46 -11.02 28.06
CA ASN A 98 -13.74 -11.34 28.69
C ASN A 98 -14.88 -11.51 27.66
N ASN A 99 -14.64 -12.22 26.57
CA ASN A 99 -15.59 -12.43 25.46
C ASN A 99 -16.08 -11.11 24.79
N LYS A 100 -15.35 -10.02 24.92
CA LYS A 100 -15.65 -8.75 24.27
C LYS A 100 -14.56 -8.38 23.29
N LEU A 101 -14.98 -8.16 22.05
CA LEU A 101 -14.12 -7.69 20.95
C LEU A 101 -14.23 -6.16 20.88
N SER A 102 -13.11 -5.48 20.90
CA SER A 102 -12.99 -4.04 20.70
C SER A 102 -11.94 -3.74 19.65
N ILE A 103 -12.28 -2.89 18.69
CA ILE A 103 -11.35 -2.42 17.66
C ILE A 103 -11.29 -0.92 17.74
N THR A 104 -10.08 -0.40 17.91
CA THR A 104 -9.85 1.04 18.03
C THR A 104 -8.67 1.45 17.17
N ARG A 105 -8.71 2.66 16.65
CA ARG A 105 -7.62 3.24 15.89
C ARG A 105 -6.69 3.99 16.83
N TYR A 106 -5.42 3.60 16.88
CA TYR A 106 -4.43 4.24 17.75
C TYR A 106 -3.65 5.34 17.01
N ASP A 107 -3.63 5.30 15.67
CA ASP A 107 -2.98 6.34 14.87
C ASP A 107 -3.70 6.51 13.51
N ARG A 108 -3.59 7.73 12.95
CA ARG A 108 -4.09 8.09 11.63
C ARG A 108 -3.05 8.96 10.92
N LEU A 109 -3.00 8.85 9.62
CA LEU A 109 -2.31 9.85 8.82
C LEU A 109 -3.12 11.16 8.86
N HIS A 110 -2.51 12.20 9.39
CA HIS A 110 -3.10 13.53 9.45
C HIS A 110 -2.45 14.40 8.37
N TYR A 111 -3.25 14.94 7.48
CA TYR A 111 -2.83 16.04 6.62
C TYR A 111 -3.07 17.35 7.39
N LEU A 112 -2.00 17.96 7.84
CA LEU A 112 -2.05 19.31 8.37
C LEU A 112 -1.81 20.27 7.19
N LEU A 113 -2.75 21.18 6.96
CA LEU A 113 -2.47 22.32 6.07
C LEU A 113 -1.49 23.22 6.83
N PRO A 114 -0.24 23.38 6.34
CA PRO A 114 0.71 24.24 7.02
C PRO A 114 0.24 25.69 6.95
N GLU A 115 0.33 26.41 8.07
CA GLU A 115 0.25 27.86 8.05
C GLU A 115 1.35 28.42 7.14
N LYS A 116 1.11 29.60 6.51
CA LYS A 116 2.04 30.16 5.52
C LYS A 116 3.50 30.23 5.98
N ASN A 117 3.73 30.42 7.27
CA ASN A 117 5.06 30.52 7.87
C ASN A 117 5.76 29.14 8.07
N MET A 118 5.02 28.03 8.00
CA MET A 118 5.56 26.68 8.19
C MET A 118 6.22 26.11 6.91
N TYR A 119 5.99 26.70 5.73
CA TYR A 119 6.55 26.16 4.47
C TYR A 119 8.09 26.12 4.49
N TYR A 120 8.72 27.17 5.03
CA TYR A 120 10.17 27.23 5.13
C TYR A 120 10.72 26.13 6.06
N ASP A 121 10.12 25.95 7.22
CA ASP A 121 10.53 24.93 8.19
C ASP A 121 10.28 23.52 7.65
N LEU A 122 9.19 23.29 6.93
CA LEU A 122 8.92 22.00 6.29
C LEU A 122 9.97 21.69 5.21
N TYR A 123 10.37 22.68 4.41
CA TYR A 123 11.39 22.50 3.40
C TYR A 123 12.76 22.16 4.03
N GLN A 124 13.17 22.86 5.08
CA GLN A 124 14.41 22.60 5.80
C GLN A 124 14.39 21.22 6.50
N ASN A 125 13.26 20.81 7.01
CA ASN A 125 13.11 19.51 7.66
C ASN A 125 13.00 18.34 6.67
N HIS A 126 12.66 18.59 5.41
CA HIS A 126 12.46 17.54 4.41
C HIS A 126 13.71 16.68 4.19
N GLU A 127 14.89 17.29 4.10
CA GLU A 127 16.16 16.56 3.95
C GLU A 127 16.46 15.69 5.18
N SER A 128 16.21 16.20 6.37
CA SER A 128 16.40 15.47 7.62
C SER A 128 15.47 14.23 7.69
N VAL A 129 14.23 14.38 7.26
CA VAL A 129 13.27 13.27 7.21
C VAL A 129 13.70 12.22 6.19
N LEU A 130 14.11 12.64 4.99
CA LEU A 130 14.64 11.73 3.97
C LEU A 130 15.84 10.96 4.49
N ASN A 131 16.83 11.64 5.07
CA ASN A 131 18.00 10.99 5.63
C ASN A 131 17.61 9.94 6.68
N LEU A 132 16.74 10.27 7.62
CA LEU A 132 16.25 9.33 8.64
C LEU A 132 15.55 8.10 8.03
N VAL A 133 14.74 8.28 6.99
CA VAL A 133 14.04 7.19 6.31
C VAL A 133 15.05 6.23 5.66
N PHE A 134 16.04 6.77 4.95
CA PHE A 134 17.06 5.96 4.28
C PHE A 134 18.06 5.32 5.25
N GLU A 135 18.42 5.99 6.34
CA GLU A 135 19.20 5.38 7.44
C GLU A 135 18.47 4.16 8.03
N ASN A 136 17.17 4.27 8.26
CA ASN A 136 16.36 3.15 8.74
C ASN A 136 16.28 2.02 7.72
N LEU A 137 16.13 2.33 6.43
CA LEU A 137 16.14 1.35 5.35
C LEU A 137 17.47 0.61 5.28
N ILE A 138 18.60 1.32 5.33
CA ILE A 138 19.95 0.75 5.29
C ILE A 138 20.18 -0.13 6.52
N ARG A 139 19.76 0.32 7.70
CA ARG A 139 19.85 -0.48 8.93
C ARG A 139 19.03 -1.76 8.82
N TYR A 140 17.82 -1.69 8.28
CA TYR A 140 16.96 -2.86 8.02
C TYR A 140 17.58 -3.79 6.98
N ALA A 141 18.18 -3.24 5.95
CA ALA A 141 18.86 -4.02 4.90
C ALA A 141 20.00 -4.85 5.47
N ASN A 142 20.73 -4.34 6.45
CA ASN A 142 21.83 -5.05 7.13
C ASN A 142 22.78 -5.72 6.13
N GLY A 143 23.23 -4.98 5.12
CA GLY A 143 24.16 -5.47 4.09
C GLY A 143 23.51 -6.24 2.93
N ARG A 144 22.21 -6.58 2.98
CA ARG A 144 21.52 -7.27 1.88
C ARG A 144 21.37 -6.37 0.65
N SER A 145 21.24 -6.97 -0.52
CA SER A 145 21.00 -6.21 -1.76
C SER A 145 19.69 -5.45 -1.71
N LEU A 146 19.73 -4.14 -1.99
CA LEU A 146 18.56 -3.31 -2.22
C LEU A 146 18.29 -3.24 -3.72
N VAL A 147 17.17 -3.79 -4.14
CA VAL A 147 16.76 -3.91 -5.54
C VAL A 147 15.72 -2.85 -5.86
N VAL A 148 16.07 -1.91 -6.73
CA VAL A 148 15.22 -0.76 -7.07
C VAL A 148 14.68 -0.92 -8.49
N PRO A 149 13.34 -1.03 -8.67
CA PRO A 149 12.74 -0.90 -10.00
C PRO A 149 12.92 0.53 -10.48
N LEU A 150 13.88 0.73 -11.38
CA LEU A 150 14.27 2.06 -11.85
C LEU A 150 13.50 2.41 -13.12
N SER A 151 12.77 3.49 -13.10
CA SER A 151 12.03 4.05 -14.23
C SER A 151 12.55 5.43 -14.62
N GLY A 152 11.96 6.03 -15.64
CA GLY A 152 12.17 7.45 -15.94
C GLY A 152 11.55 8.42 -14.93
N GLY A 153 10.75 7.93 -13.96
CA GLY A 153 10.07 8.73 -12.93
C GLY A 153 10.99 9.29 -11.84
N TYR A 154 10.52 10.29 -11.12
CA TYR A 154 11.29 10.96 -10.06
C TYR A 154 11.47 10.09 -8.81
N ASP A 155 10.47 9.31 -8.44
CA ASP A 155 10.46 8.57 -7.18
C ASP A 155 11.53 7.47 -7.13
N SER A 156 11.61 6.65 -8.16
CA SER A 156 12.64 5.60 -8.25
C SER A 156 14.06 6.18 -8.37
N ARG A 157 14.19 7.32 -9.05
CA ARG A 157 15.46 8.07 -9.11
C ARG A 157 15.87 8.61 -7.76
N LEU A 158 14.93 9.19 -7.00
CA LEU A 158 15.20 9.67 -5.64
C LEU A 158 15.72 8.54 -4.76
N ILE A 159 15.10 7.36 -4.82
CA ILE A 159 15.55 6.18 -4.05
C ILE A 159 16.99 5.83 -4.43
N ALA A 160 17.28 5.67 -5.71
CA ALA A 160 18.62 5.31 -6.19
C ALA A 160 19.67 6.36 -5.80
N MET A 161 19.34 7.65 -5.95
CA MET A 161 20.24 8.77 -5.59
C MET A 161 20.51 8.82 -4.08
N MET A 162 19.49 8.64 -3.24
CA MET A 162 19.65 8.68 -1.78
C MET A 162 20.50 7.51 -1.28
N LEU A 163 20.28 6.30 -1.79
CA LEU A 163 21.11 5.15 -1.44
C LEU A 163 22.58 5.39 -1.85
N LYS A 164 22.81 5.96 -3.04
CA LYS A 164 24.16 6.32 -3.48
C LYS A 164 24.78 7.44 -2.64
N LYS A 165 24.01 8.50 -2.32
CA LYS A 165 24.44 9.60 -1.43
C LYS A 165 24.87 9.08 -0.06
N MET A 166 24.21 8.05 0.45
CA MET A 166 24.52 7.40 1.73
C MET A 166 25.59 6.30 1.64
N HIS A 167 26.26 6.18 0.50
CA HIS A 167 27.32 5.21 0.27
C HIS A 167 26.92 3.75 0.52
N TYR A 168 25.63 3.40 0.26
CA TYR A 168 25.24 2.00 0.29
C TYR A 168 25.77 1.29 -0.97
N GLU A 169 26.50 0.20 -0.79
CA GLU A 169 27.21 -0.44 -1.90
C GLU A 169 26.38 -1.48 -2.64
N ASN A 170 25.55 -2.24 -1.92
CA ASN A 170 24.78 -3.37 -2.48
C ASN A 170 23.46 -2.91 -3.11
N ILE A 171 23.56 -2.05 -4.13
CA ILE A 171 22.41 -1.55 -4.89
C ILE A 171 22.36 -2.27 -6.24
N VAL A 172 21.21 -2.85 -6.55
CA VAL A 172 20.86 -3.37 -7.86
C VAL A 172 19.66 -2.60 -8.38
N THR A 173 19.76 -2.11 -9.59
CA THR A 173 18.62 -1.49 -10.28
C THR A 173 18.16 -2.36 -11.44
N PHE A 174 16.88 -2.38 -11.73
CA PHE A 174 16.37 -3.10 -12.87
C PHE A 174 15.28 -2.33 -13.59
N THR A 175 15.12 -2.60 -14.87
CA THR A 175 14.04 -2.06 -15.70
C THR A 175 13.61 -3.14 -16.68
N TYR A 176 12.35 -3.16 -17.04
CA TYR A 176 11.80 -4.12 -17.99
C TYR A 176 10.92 -3.43 -19.03
N GLY A 177 10.68 -4.13 -20.14
CA GLY A 177 9.82 -3.66 -21.23
C GLY A 177 10.53 -3.57 -22.56
N ASP A 178 9.99 -2.76 -23.48
CA ASP A 178 10.60 -2.52 -24.79
C ASP A 178 11.86 -1.63 -24.64
N VAL A 179 12.97 -2.07 -25.21
CA VAL A 179 14.26 -1.35 -25.22
C VAL A 179 14.15 0.06 -25.81
N LYS A 180 13.16 0.30 -26.69
CA LYS A 180 12.93 1.59 -27.32
C LYS A 180 12.07 2.53 -26.44
N SER A 181 11.52 2.05 -25.34
CA SER A 181 10.71 2.88 -24.46
C SER A 181 11.55 3.96 -23.78
N LYS A 182 10.96 5.12 -23.55
CA LYS A 182 11.62 6.23 -22.85
C LYS A 182 12.03 5.84 -21.42
N ASP A 183 11.23 5.03 -20.76
CA ASP A 183 11.53 4.56 -19.39
C ASP A 183 12.80 3.71 -19.34
N VAL A 184 12.97 2.77 -20.26
CA VAL A 184 14.18 1.96 -20.34
C VAL A 184 15.40 2.81 -20.66
N GLN A 185 15.29 3.75 -21.60
CA GLN A 185 16.39 4.64 -21.98
C GLN A 185 16.81 5.56 -20.83
N LEU A 186 15.84 6.16 -20.15
CA LEU A 186 16.09 7.06 -19.02
C LEU A 186 16.65 6.30 -17.80
N SER A 187 16.10 5.12 -17.49
CA SER A 187 16.60 4.34 -16.37
C SER A 187 18.05 3.90 -16.58
N ARG A 188 18.41 3.48 -17.81
CA ARG A 188 19.78 3.18 -18.18
C ARG A 188 20.71 4.38 -17.96
N LEU A 189 20.31 5.54 -18.47
CA LEU A 189 21.08 6.77 -18.32
C LEU A 189 21.30 7.15 -16.85
N VAL A 190 20.26 7.02 -16.01
CA VAL A 190 20.36 7.26 -14.58
C VAL A 190 21.31 6.28 -13.91
N ALA A 191 21.21 4.99 -14.21
CA ALA A 191 22.08 3.97 -13.64
C ALA A 191 23.55 4.19 -14.04
N GLU A 192 23.81 4.53 -15.29
CA GLU A 192 25.16 4.85 -15.81
C GLU A 192 25.74 6.09 -15.08
N ASN A 193 24.96 7.17 -14.95
CA ASN A 193 25.44 8.39 -14.28
C ASN A 193 25.69 8.18 -12.77
N LEU A 194 24.95 7.30 -12.12
CA LEU A 194 25.12 6.98 -10.71
C LEU A 194 26.11 5.84 -10.47
N ASN A 195 26.67 5.25 -11.55
CA ASN A 195 27.51 4.07 -11.49
C ASN A 195 26.88 2.95 -10.64
N LEU A 196 25.67 2.53 -11.04
CA LEU A 196 24.88 1.48 -10.40
C LEU A 196 24.83 0.22 -11.26
N ASN A 197 24.76 -0.94 -10.62
CA ASN A 197 24.44 -2.19 -11.30
C ASN A 197 23.02 -2.11 -11.86
N TRP A 198 22.87 -2.25 -13.18
CA TRP A 198 21.59 -2.15 -13.87
C TRP A 198 21.29 -3.40 -14.68
N ILE A 199 20.14 -3.99 -14.42
CA ILE A 199 19.62 -5.18 -15.10
C ILE A 199 18.50 -4.74 -16.02
N TYR A 200 18.63 -5.04 -17.31
CA TYR A 200 17.56 -4.88 -18.29
C TYR A 200 16.89 -6.23 -18.57
N ILE A 201 15.56 -6.24 -18.53
CA ILE A 201 14.75 -7.42 -18.82
C ILE A 201 13.82 -7.07 -19.97
N GLN A 202 14.05 -7.68 -21.11
CA GLN A 202 13.12 -7.55 -22.22
C GLN A 202 11.80 -8.20 -21.87
N ALA A 203 10.71 -7.46 -22.04
CA ALA A 203 9.36 -7.94 -21.76
C ALA A 203 8.42 -7.44 -22.86
N SER A 204 7.78 -8.36 -23.53
CA SER A 204 6.78 -8.09 -24.56
C SER A 204 5.38 -8.40 -24.06
N PRO A 205 4.32 -7.89 -24.68
CA PRO A 205 2.94 -8.27 -24.34
C PRO A 205 2.68 -9.78 -24.40
N SER A 206 3.39 -10.52 -25.25
CA SER A 206 3.28 -11.99 -25.32
C SER A 206 3.88 -12.67 -24.10
N ASP A 207 4.98 -12.14 -23.54
CA ASP A 207 5.58 -12.66 -22.31
C ASP A 207 4.64 -12.51 -21.13
N TYR A 208 4.03 -11.32 -20.96
CA TYR A 208 3.01 -11.11 -19.94
C TYR A 208 1.79 -12.02 -20.12
N LYS A 209 1.32 -12.18 -21.36
CA LYS A 209 0.17 -13.05 -21.64
C LYS A 209 0.46 -14.52 -21.28
N SER A 210 1.67 -15.00 -21.51
CA SER A 210 2.06 -16.38 -21.14
C SER A 210 2.10 -16.57 -19.63
N VAL A 211 2.60 -15.57 -18.90
CA VAL A 211 2.79 -15.60 -17.46
C VAL A 211 1.47 -15.55 -16.69
N VAL A 212 0.51 -14.74 -17.12
CA VAL A 212 -0.80 -14.63 -16.40
C VAL A 212 -1.61 -15.93 -16.44
N GLN A 213 -1.26 -16.86 -17.30
CA GLN A 213 -1.88 -18.17 -17.39
C GLN A 213 -1.24 -19.22 -16.50
N THR A 214 -0.14 -18.87 -15.81
CA THR A 214 0.59 -19.84 -14.96
C THR A 214 -0.08 -19.99 -13.59
N LYS A 215 0.13 -21.17 -12.99
CA LYS A 215 -0.33 -21.47 -11.64
C LYS A 215 0.36 -20.58 -10.60
N GLU A 216 1.64 -20.32 -10.79
CA GLU A 216 2.43 -19.45 -9.90
C GLU A 216 1.88 -18.02 -9.87
N TYR A 217 1.48 -17.48 -11.02
CA TYR A 217 0.86 -16.17 -11.09
C TYR A 217 -0.46 -16.12 -10.31
N ALA A 218 -1.31 -17.14 -10.50
CA ALA A 218 -2.57 -17.24 -9.76
C ALA A 218 -2.34 -17.40 -8.25
N GLN A 219 -1.35 -18.18 -7.85
CA GLN A 219 -0.98 -18.34 -6.43
C GLN A 219 -0.48 -17.03 -5.83
N TYR A 220 0.38 -16.29 -6.55
CA TYR A 220 0.83 -14.97 -6.10
C TYR A 220 -0.33 -14.00 -5.97
N PHE A 221 -1.24 -13.97 -6.93
CA PHE A 221 -2.42 -13.10 -6.88
C PHE A 221 -3.24 -13.33 -5.61
N LEU A 222 -3.51 -14.58 -5.26
CA LEU A 222 -4.25 -14.93 -4.05
C LEU A 222 -3.45 -14.60 -2.78
N TYR A 223 -2.16 -14.94 -2.77
CA TYR A 223 -1.27 -14.70 -1.62
C TYR A 223 -1.10 -13.23 -1.33
N ALA A 224 -0.81 -12.40 -2.33
CA ALA A 224 -0.53 -10.99 -2.14
C ALA A 224 -1.82 -10.13 -2.04
N GLY A 225 -2.89 -10.53 -2.74
CA GLY A 225 -4.18 -9.84 -2.70
C GLY A 225 -4.99 -10.09 -1.44
N LYS A 226 -4.73 -11.23 -0.75
CA LYS A 226 -5.34 -11.55 0.54
C LYS A 226 -6.87 -11.35 0.55
N MET A 227 -7.55 -11.67 -0.55
CA MET A 227 -9.01 -11.52 -0.72
C MET A 227 -9.53 -10.11 -0.36
N SER A 228 -8.70 -9.09 -0.47
CA SER A 228 -9.02 -7.70 -0.11
C SER A 228 -8.56 -6.65 -1.12
N SER A 229 -7.59 -6.97 -1.99
CA SER A 229 -7.13 -6.05 -3.04
C SER A 229 -6.52 -6.81 -4.22
N VAL A 230 -6.48 -6.17 -5.37
CA VAL A 230 -5.62 -6.63 -6.47
C VAL A 230 -4.17 -6.30 -6.09
N PRO A 231 -3.27 -7.28 -6.03
CA PRO A 231 -1.88 -7.02 -5.71
C PRO A 231 -1.17 -6.29 -6.85
N HIS A 232 0.00 -5.73 -6.57
CA HIS A 232 0.86 -5.17 -7.60
C HIS A 232 1.42 -6.28 -8.48
N MET A 233 0.93 -6.37 -9.70
CA MET A 233 1.26 -7.45 -10.65
C MET A 233 2.27 -7.01 -11.71
N GLN A 234 2.52 -5.71 -11.84
CA GLN A 234 3.29 -5.13 -12.93
C GLN A 234 4.74 -5.64 -12.94
N ASP A 235 5.39 -5.69 -11.77
CA ASP A 235 6.79 -6.11 -11.66
C ASP A 235 6.96 -7.63 -11.59
N TRP A 236 5.87 -8.39 -11.46
CA TRP A 236 5.93 -9.82 -11.18
C TRP A 236 6.75 -10.61 -12.22
N TYR A 237 6.56 -10.30 -13.50
CA TYR A 237 7.33 -10.94 -14.58
C TYR A 237 8.83 -10.73 -14.42
N ALA A 238 9.24 -9.49 -14.23
CA ALA A 238 10.65 -9.13 -14.11
C ALA A 238 11.28 -9.70 -12.83
N VAL A 239 10.57 -9.66 -11.70
CA VAL A 239 11.03 -10.24 -10.43
C VAL A 239 11.20 -11.75 -10.55
N LYS A 240 10.22 -12.44 -11.16
CA LYS A 240 10.31 -13.87 -11.41
C LYS A 240 11.48 -14.19 -12.34
N TYR A 241 11.65 -13.45 -13.43
CA TYR A 241 12.75 -13.62 -14.35
C TYR A 241 14.12 -13.52 -13.65
N MET A 242 14.32 -12.47 -12.84
CA MET A 242 15.56 -12.29 -12.09
C MET A 242 15.81 -13.42 -11.09
N LYS A 243 14.76 -13.90 -10.42
CA LYS A 243 14.84 -15.02 -9.49
C LYS A 243 15.24 -16.33 -10.21
N ASP A 244 14.52 -16.67 -11.27
CA ASP A 244 14.73 -17.92 -12.02
C ASP A 244 16.14 -17.99 -12.64
N HIS A 245 16.69 -16.83 -13.03
CA HIS A 245 18.04 -16.73 -13.60
C HIS A 245 19.13 -16.39 -12.58
N LYS A 246 18.80 -16.36 -11.27
CA LYS A 246 19.73 -16.06 -10.16
C LYS A 246 20.50 -14.75 -10.35
N MET A 247 19.83 -13.72 -10.89
CA MET A 247 20.45 -12.43 -11.19
C MET A 247 20.59 -11.55 -9.93
N ILE A 248 19.89 -11.88 -8.85
CA ILE A 248 19.90 -11.20 -7.56
C ILE A 248 19.98 -12.24 -6.45
N PRO A 249 20.54 -11.90 -5.27
CA PRO A 249 20.50 -12.74 -4.08
C PRO A 249 19.05 -13.03 -3.63
N GLU A 250 18.84 -14.22 -3.04
CA GLU A 250 17.48 -14.64 -2.60
C GLU A 250 16.92 -13.78 -1.47
N ASP A 251 17.78 -13.22 -0.62
CA ASP A 251 17.43 -12.37 0.51
C ASP A 251 17.34 -10.89 0.16
N SER A 252 17.36 -10.55 -1.14
CA SER A 252 17.26 -9.18 -1.63
C SER A 252 15.97 -8.49 -1.17
N ILE A 253 16.08 -7.19 -0.91
CA ILE A 253 14.95 -6.34 -0.54
C ILE A 253 14.58 -5.45 -1.72
N PHE A 254 13.34 -5.53 -2.17
CA PHE A 254 12.80 -4.64 -3.20
C PHE A 254 12.35 -3.32 -2.60
N VAL A 255 12.77 -2.22 -3.22
CA VAL A 255 12.45 -0.85 -2.79
C VAL A 255 11.79 -0.10 -3.95
N PRO A 256 10.49 -0.31 -4.18
CA PRO A 256 9.78 0.34 -5.26
C PRO A 256 9.46 1.80 -4.95
N GLY A 257 9.41 2.64 -6.00
CA GLY A 257 8.99 4.05 -5.92
C GLY A 257 7.47 4.26 -5.85
N HIS A 258 6.71 3.23 -5.52
CA HIS A 258 5.25 3.32 -5.43
C HIS A 258 4.83 4.27 -4.30
N VAL A 259 3.63 4.89 -4.46
CA VAL A 259 3.05 5.83 -3.49
C VAL A 259 3.71 7.22 -3.49
N GLY A 260 4.81 7.43 -4.19
CA GLY A 260 5.43 8.76 -4.36
C GLY A 260 4.43 9.81 -4.87
N ASP A 261 3.61 9.45 -5.85
CA ASP A 261 2.55 10.29 -6.42
C ASP A 261 1.56 10.81 -5.37
N ILE A 262 1.23 10.00 -4.36
CA ILE A 262 0.36 10.42 -3.25
C ILE A 262 1.06 11.46 -2.38
N LEU A 263 2.35 11.26 -2.10
CA LEU A 263 3.16 12.16 -1.28
C LEU A 263 3.47 13.46 -2.02
N SER A 264 3.76 13.40 -3.32
CA SER A 264 4.01 14.57 -4.17
C SER A 264 2.76 15.40 -4.47
N GLY A 265 1.57 14.85 -4.19
CA GLY A 265 0.30 15.52 -4.45
C GLY A 265 -0.11 15.54 -5.91
N GLU A 266 0.45 14.69 -6.77
CA GLU A 266 0.10 14.60 -8.21
C GLU A 266 -1.39 14.33 -8.42
N CYS A 267 -2.01 13.63 -7.50
CA CYS A 267 -3.48 13.52 -7.42
C CYS A 267 -4.19 14.86 -7.19
N SER A 268 -3.45 15.96 -6.90
CA SER A 268 -4.04 17.23 -6.46
C SER A 268 -4.43 18.17 -7.58
N ASP A 269 -3.91 18.01 -8.80
CA ASP A 269 -4.15 19.01 -9.88
C ASP A 269 -5.62 19.06 -10.31
N ARG A 270 -6.33 17.93 -10.33
CA ARG A 270 -7.79 17.91 -10.46
C ARG A 270 -8.51 18.32 -9.17
N LYS A 271 -7.84 18.21 -8.01
CA LYS A 271 -8.35 18.59 -6.69
C LYS A 271 -8.21 20.08 -6.40
N LYS A 272 -7.41 20.86 -7.15
CA LYS A 272 -7.29 22.32 -6.97
C LYS A 272 -8.62 23.05 -7.01
N GLN A 273 -9.62 22.49 -7.67
CA GLN A 273 -10.99 23.02 -7.64
C GLN A 273 -11.71 22.73 -6.30
N LEU A 274 -11.33 21.68 -5.56
CA LEU A 274 -11.92 21.32 -4.27
C LEU A 274 -11.35 22.15 -3.11
N TYR A 275 -10.09 22.60 -3.22
CA TYR A 275 -9.42 23.36 -2.15
C TYR A 275 -9.67 24.88 -2.19
N LYS A 276 -10.40 25.40 -3.18
CA LYS A 276 -10.79 26.82 -3.24
C LYS A 276 -12.04 27.15 -2.44
N VAL A 277 -12.59 26.20 -1.67
CA VAL A 277 -13.87 26.35 -0.98
C VAL A 277 -13.61 26.58 0.51
N GLU A 278 -14.00 27.76 1.01
CA GLU A 278 -13.95 28.12 2.44
C GLU A 278 -14.75 27.19 3.37
N LYS A 279 -15.68 26.42 2.81
CA LYS A 279 -16.42 25.34 3.48
C LYS A 279 -16.49 24.12 2.59
N ILE A 280 -15.94 22.99 3.07
CA ILE A 280 -15.99 21.73 2.34
C ILE A 280 -17.44 21.22 2.33
N ASP A 281 -18.05 21.21 1.14
CA ASP A 281 -19.28 20.45 0.91
C ASP A 281 -18.91 18.98 0.70
N TYR A 282 -19.02 18.19 1.77
CA TYR A 282 -18.67 16.76 1.76
C TYR A 282 -19.38 15.95 0.67
N LYS A 283 -20.59 16.35 0.27
CA LYS A 283 -21.33 15.65 -0.80
C LYS A 283 -20.71 15.95 -2.16
N LYS A 284 -20.38 17.22 -2.45
CA LYS A 284 -19.73 17.61 -3.69
C LYS A 284 -18.31 17.04 -3.78
N ALA A 285 -17.56 17.11 -2.69
CA ALA A 285 -16.22 16.54 -2.62
C ALA A 285 -16.25 15.01 -2.82
N ALA A 286 -17.18 14.30 -2.19
CA ALA A 286 -17.36 12.86 -2.38
C ALA A 286 -17.75 12.51 -3.82
N ALA A 287 -18.63 13.27 -4.44
CA ALA A 287 -19.01 13.07 -5.84
C ALA A 287 -17.79 13.25 -6.78
N ALA A 288 -16.98 14.28 -6.54
CA ALA A 288 -15.78 14.53 -7.34
C ALA A 288 -14.70 13.44 -7.16
N ILE A 289 -14.56 12.89 -5.93
CA ILE A 289 -13.67 11.75 -5.67
C ILE A 289 -14.16 10.50 -6.40
N VAL A 290 -15.47 10.22 -6.37
CA VAL A 290 -16.06 9.09 -7.08
C VAL A 290 -15.88 9.25 -8.58
N ASP A 291 -16.13 10.44 -9.13
CA ASP A 291 -15.92 10.73 -10.54
C ASP A 291 -14.45 10.52 -10.95
N TYR A 292 -13.51 10.94 -10.10
CA TYR A 292 -12.08 10.71 -10.32
C TYR A 292 -11.70 9.22 -10.28
N LEU A 293 -12.16 8.49 -9.27
CA LEU A 293 -11.82 7.06 -9.10
C LEU A 293 -12.40 6.17 -10.22
N PHE A 294 -13.49 6.60 -10.83
CA PHE A 294 -14.22 5.84 -11.84
C PHE A 294 -14.23 6.51 -13.22
N THR A 295 -13.28 7.39 -13.50
CA THR A 295 -13.22 8.18 -14.76
C THR A 295 -13.31 7.32 -16.02
N GLU A 296 -12.80 6.10 -15.97
CA GLU A 296 -12.80 5.17 -17.11
C GLU A 296 -13.98 4.17 -17.08
N LYS A 297 -14.85 4.25 -16.09
CA LYS A 297 -15.96 3.30 -15.89
C LYS A 297 -17.31 4.01 -15.92
N ILE A 298 -18.24 3.45 -16.66
CA ILE A 298 -19.61 3.96 -16.69
C ILE A 298 -20.34 3.43 -15.47
N LEU A 299 -20.47 4.26 -14.44
CA LEU A 299 -21.27 3.95 -13.27
C LEU A 299 -22.74 4.31 -13.49
N SER A 300 -23.66 3.47 -13.00
CA SER A 300 -25.05 3.80 -12.90
C SER A 300 -25.31 4.90 -11.85
N ARG A 301 -26.41 5.63 -11.96
CA ARG A 301 -26.81 6.64 -10.97
C ARG A 301 -26.89 6.07 -9.54
N LYS A 302 -27.27 4.80 -9.38
CA LYS A 302 -27.38 4.11 -8.11
C LYS A 302 -25.98 3.87 -7.50
N GLU A 303 -25.03 3.45 -8.30
CA GLU A 303 -23.62 3.24 -7.90
C GLU A 303 -22.96 4.55 -7.51
N ILE A 304 -23.09 5.60 -8.33
CA ILE A 304 -22.57 6.93 -8.01
C ILE A 304 -23.10 7.40 -6.65
N LYS A 305 -24.42 7.27 -6.40
CA LYS A 305 -25.02 7.67 -5.12
C LYS A 305 -24.49 6.85 -3.94
N ARG A 306 -24.31 5.53 -4.13
CA ARG A 306 -23.78 4.62 -3.11
C ARG A 306 -22.34 4.97 -2.75
N TYR A 307 -21.45 5.07 -3.75
CA TYR A 307 -20.04 5.39 -3.52
C TYR A 307 -19.83 6.80 -2.98
N SER A 308 -20.56 7.79 -3.47
CA SER A 308 -20.53 9.16 -2.93
C SER A 308 -20.96 9.19 -1.46
N LYS A 309 -21.91 8.35 -1.04
CA LYS A 309 -22.28 8.23 0.36
C LYS A 309 -21.14 7.65 1.19
N ILE A 310 -20.53 6.54 0.76
CA ILE A 310 -19.39 5.92 1.45
C ILE A 310 -18.25 6.92 1.63
N VAL A 311 -17.83 7.57 0.54
CA VAL A 311 -16.75 8.56 0.58
C VAL A 311 -17.12 9.74 1.49
N SER A 312 -18.36 10.23 1.43
CA SER A 312 -18.85 11.31 2.31
C SER A 312 -18.81 10.91 3.78
N ASP A 313 -19.19 9.69 4.10
CA ASP A 313 -19.21 9.20 5.48
C ASP A 313 -17.79 9.02 6.02
N VAL A 314 -16.87 8.50 5.19
CA VAL A 314 -15.43 8.48 5.50
C VAL A 314 -14.91 9.88 5.74
N MET A 315 -15.18 10.85 4.85
CA MET A 315 -14.72 12.23 5.00
C MET A 315 -15.24 12.89 6.29
N LYS A 316 -16.48 12.59 6.70
CA LYS A 316 -17.05 13.13 7.97
C LYS A 316 -16.31 12.58 9.19
N THR A 317 -15.77 11.37 9.14
CA THR A 317 -14.99 10.82 10.27
C THR A 317 -13.67 11.57 10.47
N TYR A 318 -13.21 12.31 9.46
CA TYR A 318 -12.04 13.19 9.50
C TYR A 318 -12.38 14.66 9.78
N LYS A 319 -13.64 14.95 10.14
CA LYS A 319 -14.10 16.31 10.47
C LYS A 319 -13.33 16.86 11.67
N GLY A 320 -12.61 17.96 11.49
CA GLY A 320 -11.75 18.57 12.51
C GLY A 320 -10.25 18.36 12.29
N VAL A 321 -9.87 17.71 11.21
CA VAL A 321 -8.47 17.53 10.78
C VAL A 321 -8.09 18.49 9.63
N TYR A 322 -9.06 19.33 9.18
CA TYR A 322 -8.88 20.34 8.13
C TYR A 322 -9.15 21.74 8.65
#